data_e6c350b17808b38c6d433d8f0d5aa8ed
#
_entry.id   e6c350b17808b38c6d433d8f0d5aa8ed
#
_cell.length_a   1.000
_cell.length_b   1.000
_cell.length_c   1.000
_cell.angle_alpha   90.00
_cell.angle_beta   90.00
_cell.angle_gamma   90.00
#
_symmetry.space_group_name_H-M   'P 1'
#
loop_
_entity.id
_entity.type
_entity.pdbx_description
1 polymer ?
#
loop_
_entity_poly.entity_id
_entity_poly.type
_entity_poly.pdbx_seq_one_letter_code
_entity_poly.pdbx_strand_id
1 'polypeptide(L)'
;FESDCMLFGAEAYTTVRWIGNELGYANEETWSKSKVDYEKNTIDSKKVGSYTVGYEDGNQWTVPESDARITSGWFWGTTKNTPKSVEDLAGMYFNSVGHNSPLLLNIPPNNQGKVDDAILKRVTEFGQNIKDTFKSNIAAHATVKASEVRGNDVDYSPENVLDGKDDTYWTVNDGTTTGKLVVELGETKTFDVVSIEEAIQFGQRIKAFKVEYSNDGSDWKVFDEGTTIGAKLLMTLMLLLAE
;
A
#
# COMPACT_ATOMS: atom_id res chain seq x y z
N PHE A 1 -13.36 12.08 -26.08
CA PHE A 1 -13.14 11.36 -24.82
C PHE A 1 -11.66 11.41 -24.48
N GLU A 2 -11.35 11.81 -23.26
CA GLU A 2 -9.99 11.79 -22.74
C GLU A 2 -9.64 10.33 -22.40
N SER A 3 -8.73 9.72 -23.17
CA SER A 3 -8.33 8.31 -22.98
C SER A 3 -7.65 8.03 -21.64
N ASP A 4 -7.09 9.07 -21.02
CA ASP A 4 -6.28 9.00 -19.81
C ASP A 4 -7.05 9.36 -18.54
N CYS A 5 -8.38 9.52 -18.65
CA CYS A 5 -9.23 9.79 -17.49
C CYS A 5 -9.38 8.55 -16.59
N MET A 6 -9.20 8.77 -15.29
CA MET A 6 -9.60 7.79 -14.27
C MET A 6 -11.11 7.89 -14.03
N LEU A 7 -11.80 6.76 -14.05
CA LEU A 7 -13.26 6.69 -13.90
C LEU A 7 -13.61 6.06 -12.55
N PHE A 8 -14.29 6.84 -11.71
CA PHE A 8 -14.84 6.38 -10.43
C PHE A 8 -16.34 6.16 -10.53
N GLY A 9 -16.82 4.99 -10.12
CA GLY A 9 -18.26 4.69 -10.13
C GLY A 9 -18.91 4.61 -11.50
N ALA A 10 -18.15 4.24 -12.54
CA ALA A 10 -18.61 4.12 -13.93
C ALA A 10 -18.99 2.68 -14.30
N GLU A 11 -19.51 1.91 -13.36
CA GLU A 11 -19.94 0.51 -13.54
C GLU A 11 -18.82 -0.33 -14.19
N ALA A 12 -19.07 -1.03 -15.31
CA ALA A 12 -18.08 -1.88 -15.98
C ALA A 12 -16.82 -1.11 -16.46
N TYR A 13 -16.89 0.20 -16.58
CA TYR A 13 -15.77 1.06 -17.01
C TYR A 13 -15.02 1.71 -15.86
N THR A 14 -15.35 1.36 -14.62
CA THR A 14 -14.68 1.84 -13.41
C THR A 14 -13.20 1.46 -13.44
N THR A 15 -12.31 2.44 -13.23
CA THR A 15 -10.86 2.24 -13.08
C THR A 15 -10.38 2.49 -11.64
N VAL A 16 -11.17 3.25 -10.87
CA VAL A 16 -10.98 3.47 -9.43
C VAL A 16 -12.27 3.10 -8.72
N ARG A 17 -12.19 2.18 -7.77
CA ARG A 17 -13.33 1.75 -6.97
C ARG A 17 -13.21 2.22 -5.52
N TRP A 18 -14.34 2.46 -4.89
CA TRP A 18 -14.39 2.72 -3.45
C TRP A 18 -14.06 1.46 -2.64
N ILE A 19 -13.24 1.61 -1.60
CA ILE A 19 -12.85 0.51 -0.71
C ILE A 19 -14.02 -0.06 0.11
N GLY A 20 -15.14 0.67 0.22
CA GLY A 20 -16.37 0.22 0.88
C GLY A 20 -16.64 0.82 2.25
N ASN A 21 -15.73 1.60 2.80
CA ASN A 21 -15.88 2.31 4.07
C ASN A 21 -15.21 3.69 4.04
N GLU A 22 -15.54 4.56 4.98
CA GLU A 22 -15.02 5.93 5.11
C GLU A 22 -14.00 6.05 6.27
N LEU A 23 -13.34 4.97 6.62
CA LEU A 23 -12.39 4.94 7.74
C LEU A 23 -10.97 5.25 7.33
N GLY A 24 -10.68 5.24 6.02
CA GLY A 24 -9.33 5.35 5.49
C GLY A 24 -8.53 4.05 5.65
N TYR A 25 -9.20 2.91 5.68
CA TYR A 25 -8.59 1.59 5.83
C TYR A 25 -8.98 0.67 4.69
N ALA A 26 -8.00 -0.05 4.16
CA ALA A 26 -8.17 -1.18 3.27
C ALA A 26 -8.02 -2.51 4.04
N ASN A 27 -8.53 -3.58 3.48
CA ASN A 27 -8.27 -4.92 4.00
C ASN A 27 -6.83 -5.34 3.68
N GLU A 28 -6.21 -6.15 4.52
CA GLU A 28 -4.87 -6.70 4.29
C GLU A 28 -4.82 -7.48 2.96
N GLU A 29 -5.87 -8.24 2.63
CA GLU A 29 -6.04 -8.85 1.32
C GLU A 29 -6.79 -7.89 0.38
N THR A 30 -6.08 -7.03 -0.34
CA THR A 30 -6.66 -6.09 -1.28
C THR A 30 -6.09 -6.26 -2.68
N TRP A 31 -6.93 -6.74 -3.62
CA TRP A 31 -6.61 -6.91 -5.03
C TRP A 31 -7.07 -5.70 -5.85
N SER A 32 -6.23 -5.24 -6.77
CA SER A 32 -6.55 -4.13 -7.68
C SER A 32 -7.30 -4.57 -8.94
N LYS A 33 -8.09 -5.64 -8.84
CA LYS A 33 -8.90 -6.14 -9.96
C LYS A 33 -10.32 -6.45 -9.51
N SER A 34 -11.27 -6.19 -10.41
CA SER A 34 -12.68 -6.52 -10.27
C SER A 34 -13.14 -7.42 -11.40
N LYS A 35 -14.28 -8.06 -11.24
CA LYS A 35 -14.97 -8.81 -12.30
C LYS A 35 -15.99 -7.89 -12.94
N VAL A 36 -15.85 -7.64 -14.24
CA VAL A 36 -16.77 -6.81 -15.01
C VAL A 36 -17.45 -7.60 -16.13
N ASP A 37 -18.71 -7.26 -16.37
CA ASP A 37 -19.49 -7.73 -17.52
C ASP A 37 -19.87 -6.47 -18.33
N TYR A 38 -19.19 -6.28 -19.45
CA TYR A 38 -19.41 -5.10 -20.31
C TYR A 38 -20.76 -5.14 -21.01
N GLU A 39 -21.32 -6.32 -21.30
CA GLU A 39 -22.61 -6.44 -21.95
C GLU A 39 -23.75 -6.01 -21.03
N LYS A 40 -23.64 -6.37 -19.74
CA LYS A 40 -24.59 -5.98 -18.70
C LYS A 40 -24.27 -4.66 -18.03
N ASN A 41 -23.09 -4.07 -18.33
CA ASN A 41 -22.56 -2.89 -17.69
C ASN A 41 -22.53 -3.01 -16.16
N THR A 42 -21.97 -4.09 -15.64
CA THR A 42 -21.89 -4.36 -14.19
C THR A 42 -20.46 -4.60 -13.73
N ILE A 43 -20.21 -4.32 -12.46
CA ILE A 43 -18.95 -4.56 -11.76
C ILE A 43 -19.19 -5.29 -10.43
N ASP A 44 -18.38 -6.29 -10.16
CA ASP A 44 -18.28 -6.96 -8.85
C ASP A 44 -16.85 -6.88 -8.33
N SER A 45 -16.70 -6.37 -7.12
CA SER A 45 -15.39 -6.15 -6.46
C SER A 45 -15.25 -6.97 -5.17
N LYS A 46 -16.01 -8.03 -5.00
CA LYS A 46 -16.02 -8.94 -3.82
C LYS A 46 -16.02 -8.18 -2.48
N LYS A 47 -17.06 -8.34 -1.70
CA LYS A 47 -17.20 -7.74 -0.37
C LYS A 47 -16.74 -8.71 0.72
N VAL A 48 -15.95 -8.18 1.68
CA VAL A 48 -15.58 -8.84 2.94
C VAL A 48 -15.83 -7.85 4.06
N GLY A 49 -16.88 -8.06 4.86
CA GLY A 49 -17.34 -7.09 5.83
C GLY A 49 -17.68 -5.75 5.18
N SER A 50 -17.06 -4.68 5.62
CA SER A 50 -17.20 -3.32 5.05
C SER A 50 -16.24 -3.03 3.89
N TYR A 51 -15.40 -4.00 3.47
CA TYR A 51 -14.39 -3.79 2.44
C TYR A 51 -14.81 -4.33 1.09
N THR A 52 -14.40 -3.67 0.00
CA THR A 52 -14.35 -4.25 -1.34
C THR A 52 -12.91 -4.69 -1.60
N VAL A 53 -12.65 -6.00 -1.52
CA VAL A 53 -11.29 -6.55 -1.56
C VAL A 53 -10.78 -6.88 -2.96
N GLY A 54 -11.66 -6.84 -3.96
CA GLY A 54 -11.31 -7.22 -5.34
C GLY A 54 -11.17 -8.73 -5.53
N TYR A 55 -10.61 -9.11 -6.67
CA TYR A 55 -10.42 -10.50 -7.06
C TYR A 55 -9.01 -10.72 -7.59
N GLU A 56 -8.37 -11.82 -7.20
CA GLU A 56 -7.11 -12.27 -7.81
C GLU A 56 -7.28 -12.49 -9.33
N ASP A 57 -8.38 -13.14 -9.73
CA ASP A 57 -8.74 -13.49 -11.10
C ASP A 57 -9.66 -12.46 -11.79
N GLY A 58 -9.74 -11.23 -11.29
CA GLY A 58 -10.50 -10.16 -11.92
C GLY A 58 -10.00 -9.84 -13.32
N ASN A 59 -10.91 -9.42 -14.21
CA ASN A 59 -10.64 -9.14 -15.61
C ASN A 59 -10.49 -7.64 -15.94
N GLN A 60 -10.72 -6.76 -14.95
CA GLN A 60 -10.57 -5.31 -15.08
C GLN A 60 -9.70 -4.78 -13.95
N TRP A 61 -8.69 -3.95 -14.29
CA TRP A 61 -7.91 -3.21 -13.31
C TRP A 61 -8.75 -2.10 -12.69
N THR A 62 -8.90 -2.11 -11.37
CA THR A 62 -9.71 -1.15 -10.61
C THR A 62 -8.98 -0.83 -9.32
N VAL A 63 -8.26 0.29 -9.32
CA VAL A 63 -7.50 0.72 -8.14
C VAL A 63 -8.45 0.92 -6.95
N PRO A 64 -8.24 0.23 -5.81
CA PRO A 64 -9.03 0.50 -4.61
C PRO A 64 -8.65 1.86 -4.02
N GLU A 65 -9.62 2.68 -3.65
CA GLU A 65 -9.41 3.99 -3.03
C GLU A 65 -10.02 4.00 -1.63
N SER A 66 -9.20 4.31 -0.63
CA SER A 66 -9.59 4.48 0.76
C SER A 66 -9.84 5.95 1.03
N ASP A 67 -11.07 6.33 1.32
CA ASP A 67 -11.42 7.69 1.69
C ASP A 67 -11.60 7.86 3.21
N ALA A 68 -11.27 9.04 3.70
CA ALA A 68 -11.38 9.39 5.10
C ALA A 68 -11.56 10.89 5.30
N ARG A 69 -11.97 11.26 6.49
CA ARG A 69 -12.14 12.66 6.92
C ARG A 69 -11.04 13.03 7.91
N ILE A 70 -10.40 14.17 7.71
CA ILE A 70 -9.45 14.70 8.69
C ILE A 70 -10.14 15.17 9.98
N THR A 71 -11.42 15.55 9.91
CA THR A 71 -12.26 15.93 11.04
C THR A 71 -13.36 14.91 11.28
N SER A 72 -14.24 15.12 12.26
CA SER A 72 -15.38 14.22 12.52
C SER A 72 -16.49 14.30 11.46
N GLY A 73 -16.48 15.31 10.58
CA GLY A 73 -17.48 15.50 9.50
C GLY A 73 -16.83 15.68 8.12
N TRP A 74 -17.62 15.47 7.07
CA TRP A 74 -17.21 15.70 5.69
C TRP A 74 -17.16 17.18 5.33
N PHE A 75 -18.01 17.97 5.96
CA PHE A 75 -18.17 19.40 5.68
C PHE A 75 -17.85 20.24 6.89
N TRP A 76 -17.31 21.43 6.65
CA TRP A 76 -17.03 22.41 7.68
C TRP A 76 -18.32 22.87 8.39
N GLY A 77 -18.27 23.05 9.71
CA GLY A 77 -19.39 23.57 10.50
C GLY A 77 -20.51 22.57 10.81
N THR A 78 -20.48 21.35 10.29
CA THR A 78 -21.47 20.31 10.62
C THR A 78 -21.19 19.58 11.92
N THR A 79 -19.93 19.61 12.37
CA THR A 79 -19.43 19.01 13.60
C THR A 79 -18.30 19.87 14.17
N LYS A 80 -17.65 19.43 15.25
CA LYS A 80 -16.40 20.06 15.70
C LYS A 80 -15.33 19.89 14.62
N ASN A 81 -14.77 21.02 14.16
CA ASN A 81 -13.70 21.04 13.16
C ASN A 81 -12.32 20.70 13.76
N THR A 82 -12.29 19.91 14.83
CA THR A 82 -11.04 19.43 15.43
C THR A 82 -10.47 18.31 14.55
N PRO A 83 -9.25 18.47 14.04
CA PRO A 83 -8.62 17.44 13.24
C PRO A 83 -8.24 16.23 14.11
N LYS A 84 -8.22 15.06 13.50
CA LYS A 84 -7.68 13.82 14.09
C LYS A 84 -6.23 14.01 14.52
N SER A 85 -5.75 13.14 15.39
CA SER A 85 -4.34 13.13 15.81
C SER A 85 -3.41 12.78 14.63
N VAL A 86 -2.13 13.08 14.75
CA VAL A 86 -1.11 12.63 13.76
C VAL A 86 -1.05 11.11 13.76
N GLU A 87 -1.17 10.47 14.92
CA GLU A 87 -1.19 9.03 15.10
C GLU A 87 -2.36 8.36 14.36
N ASP A 88 -3.59 8.90 14.52
CA ASP A 88 -4.75 8.39 13.78
C ASP A 88 -4.54 8.49 12.25
N LEU A 89 -4.01 9.63 11.78
CA LEU A 89 -3.75 9.84 10.35
C LEU A 89 -2.62 8.95 9.83
N ALA A 90 -1.58 8.72 10.62
CA ALA A 90 -0.52 7.76 10.31
C ALA A 90 -1.09 6.33 10.25
N GLY A 91 -1.93 5.95 11.21
CA GLY A 91 -2.65 4.67 11.18
C GLY A 91 -3.48 4.50 9.91
N MET A 92 -4.18 5.55 9.45
CA MET A 92 -4.90 5.53 8.17
C MET A 92 -3.94 5.30 7.00
N TYR A 93 -2.80 5.97 6.96
CA TYR A 93 -1.80 5.81 5.91
C TYR A 93 -1.25 4.37 5.85
N PHE A 94 -0.89 3.80 6.99
CA PHE A 94 -0.39 2.43 7.07
C PHE A 94 -1.44 1.40 6.67
N ASN A 95 -2.71 1.61 7.05
CA ASN A 95 -3.81 0.69 6.74
C ASN A 95 -4.51 0.98 5.40
N SER A 96 -4.07 1.96 4.63
CA SER A 96 -4.55 2.22 3.27
C SER A 96 -3.42 2.08 2.26
N VAL A 97 -2.47 3.02 2.26
CA VAL A 97 -1.31 2.98 1.35
C VAL A 97 -0.47 1.72 1.59
N GLY A 98 -0.31 1.33 2.87
CA GLY A 98 0.33 0.07 3.25
C GLY A 98 -0.47 -1.20 2.94
N HIS A 99 -1.70 -1.09 2.46
CA HIS A 99 -2.56 -2.21 2.03
C HIS A 99 -3.03 -2.03 0.57
N ASN A 100 -2.11 -1.57 -0.30
CA ASN A 100 -2.37 -1.45 -1.74
C ASN A 100 -3.53 -0.52 -2.12
N SER A 101 -3.80 0.54 -1.35
CA SER A 101 -4.92 1.47 -1.58
C SER A 101 -4.50 2.92 -1.33
N PRO A 102 -4.55 3.84 -2.30
CA PRO A 102 -4.29 5.25 -2.03
C PRO A 102 -5.28 5.81 -0.99
N LEU A 103 -4.80 6.73 -0.18
CA LEU A 103 -5.60 7.44 0.80
C LEU A 103 -6.12 8.77 0.23
N LEU A 104 -7.43 8.88 0.08
CA LEU A 104 -8.12 10.13 -0.21
C LEU A 104 -8.56 10.79 1.10
N LEU A 105 -7.78 11.75 1.59
CA LEU A 105 -8.07 12.45 2.83
C LEU A 105 -8.86 13.73 2.57
N ASN A 106 -10.12 13.77 3.01
CA ASN A 106 -10.97 14.96 2.89
C ASN A 106 -10.53 16.06 3.87
N ILE A 107 -10.28 17.24 3.33
CA ILE A 107 -9.89 18.46 4.04
C ILE A 107 -10.96 19.53 3.75
N PRO A 108 -11.96 19.74 4.64
CA PRO A 108 -13.08 20.62 4.36
C PRO A 108 -12.65 22.10 4.41
N PRO A 109 -12.96 22.89 3.34
CA PRO A 109 -12.79 24.34 3.39
C PRO A 109 -13.89 24.96 4.27
N ASN A 110 -13.56 26.08 4.92
CA ASN A 110 -14.50 26.90 5.69
C ASN A 110 -15.40 27.76 4.76
N ASN A 111 -16.29 28.55 5.36
CA ASN A 111 -17.22 29.44 4.63
C ASN A 111 -16.54 30.58 3.86
N GLN A 112 -15.22 30.75 4.00
CA GLN A 112 -14.41 31.70 3.20
C GLN A 112 -13.64 30.99 2.09
N GLY A 113 -13.84 29.67 1.88
CA GLY A 113 -13.11 28.86 0.91
C GLY A 113 -11.66 28.56 1.32
N LYS A 114 -11.33 28.67 2.62
CA LYS A 114 -9.98 28.42 3.15
C LYS A 114 -10.00 27.23 4.10
N VAL A 115 -8.87 26.54 4.22
CA VAL A 115 -8.65 25.54 5.26
C VAL A 115 -8.34 26.27 6.59
N ASP A 116 -9.00 25.87 7.67
CA ASP A 116 -8.74 26.42 9.01
C ASP A 116 -7.31 26.11 9.45
N ASP A 117 -6.66 27.06 10.16
CA ASP A 117 -5.26 26.95 10.57
C ASP A 117 -4.94 25.67 11.36
N ALA A 118 -5.88 25.22 12.21
CA ALA A 118 -5.71 23.99 12.99
C ALA A 118 -5.66 22.74 12.09
N ILE A 119 -6.46 22.72 11.03
CA ILE A 119 -6.46 21.63 10.04
C ILE A 119 -5.20 21.68 9.20
N LEU A 120 -4.83 22.87 8.71
CA LEU A 120 -3.60 23.07 7.92
C LEU A 120 -2.36 22.64 8.71
N LYS A 121 -2.27 23.04 9.98
CA LYS A 121 -1.19 22.63 10.88
C LYS A 121 -1.13 21.10 10.99
N ARG A 122 -2.28 20.42 11.22
CA ARG A 122 -2.34 18.97 11.35
C ARG A 122 -1.92 18.23 10.07
N VAL A 123 -2.35 18.69 8.89
CA VAL A 123 -1.93 18.13 7.61
C VAL A 123 -0.40 18.24 7.45
N THR A 124 0.16 19.39 7.83
CA THR A 124 1.61 19.62 7.78
C THR A 124 2.36 18.70 8.74
N GLU A 125 1.89 18.57 9.99
CA GLU A 125 2.45 17.65 10.98
C GLU A 125 2.38 16.20 10.52
N PHE A 126 1.25 15.76 9.96
CA PHE A 126 1.08 14.43 9.39
C PHE A 126 2.04 14.18 8.22
N GLY A 127 2.10 15.11 7.25
CA GLY A 127 3.03 14.99 6.13
C GLY A 127 4.49 14.93 6.57
N GLN A 128 4.87 15.68 7.62
CA GLN A 128 6.21 15.62 8.19
C GLN A 128 6.46 14.29 8.91
N ASN A 129 5.48 13.76 9.66
CA ASN A 129 5.57 12.46 10.31
C ASN A 129 5.84 11.33 9.30
N ILE A 130 5.11 11.30 8.18
CA ILE A 130 5.34 10.30 7.12
C ILE A 130 6.74 10.47 6.52
N LYS A 131 7.18 11.70 6.22
CA LYS A 131 8.53 11.94 5.71
C LYS A 131 9.62 11.48 6.68
N ASP A 132 9.44 11.72 7.97
CA ASP A 132 10.41 11.34 9.00
C ASP A 132 10.45 9.82 9.19
N THR A 133 9.31 9.13 9.10
CA THR A 133 9.21 7.67 9.14
C THR A 133 10.03 7.01 8.03
N PHE A 134 9.95 7.52 6.81
CA PHE A 134 10.65 6.95 5.65
C PHE A 134 11.95 7.66 5.28
N LYS A 135 12.48 8.52 6.16
CA LYS A 135 13.68 9.31 5.89
C LYS A 135 14.95 8.49 5.68
N SER A 136 15.05 7.36 6.36
CA SER A 136 16.26 6.54 6.36
C SER A 136 15.92 5.12 5.92
N ASN A 137 16.34 4.75 4.73
CA ASN A 137 16.28 3.36 4.28
C ASN A 137 17.57 2.66 4.72
N ILE A 138 17.49 1.84 5.76
CA ILE A 138 18.65 1.10 6.30
C ILE A 138 19.14 -0.01 5.37
N ALA A 139 18.33 -0.41 4.40
CA ALA A 139 18.68 -1.43 3.40
C ALA A 139 19.33 -0.82 2.13
N ALA A 140 19.40 0.50 1.98
CA ALA A 140 19.88 1.16 0.76
C ALA A 140 21.32 0.76 0.31
N HIS A 141 22.13 0.26 1.24
CA HIS A 141 23.50 -0.19 0.98
C HIS A 141 23.73 -1.66 1.36
N ALA A 142 22.65 -2.41 1.56
CA ALA A 142 22.70 -3.82 1.88
C ALA A 142 23.15 -4.66 0.68
N THR A 143 23.65 -5.85 0.98
CA THR A 143 23.90 -6.86 -0.05
C THR A 143 22.63 -7.71 -0.23
N VAL A 144 22.23 -7.96 -1.46
CA VAL A 144 21.05 -8.77 -1.76
C VAL A 144 21.46 -10.04 -2.50
N LYS A 145 20.86 -11.16 -2.12
CA LYS A 145 20.99 -12.44 -2.82
C LYS A 145 19.61 -12.99 -3.18
N ALA A 146 19.45 -13.42 -4.41
CA ALA A 146 18.24 -14.05 -4.90
C ALA A 146 18.44 -15.57 -5.04
N SER A 147 17.34 -16.32 -4.88
CA SER A 147 17.32 -17.75 -5.17
C SER A 147 17.51 -18.04 -6.67
N GLU A 148 17.06 -17.12 -7.51
CA GLU A 148 17.11 -17.21 -8.97
C GLU A 148 16.99 -15.80 -9.56
N VAL A 149 17.59 -15.60 -10.74
CA VAL A 149 17.44 -14.36 -11.53
C VAL A 149 17.04 -14.76 -12.96
N ARG A 150 16.01 -14.14 -13.49
CA ARG A 150 15.49 -14.41 -14.83
C ARG A 150 16.60 -14.34 -15.88
N GLY A 151 16.84 -15.46 -16.56
CA GLY A 151 17.84 -15.56 -17.61
C GLY A 151 19.28 -15.26 -17.17
N ASN A 152 19.56 -15.13 -15.87
CA ASN A 152 20.78 -14.53 -15.32
C ASN A 152 21.09 -13.14 -15.89
N ASP A 153 20.05 -12.40 -16.25
CA ASP A 153 20.13 -11.09 -16.87
C ASP A 153 20.21 -9.99 -15.79
N VAL A 154 21.15 -9.06 -15.97
CA VAL A 154 21.40 -7.94 -15.05
C VAL A 154 20.20 -7.01 -14.93
N ASP A 155 19.34 -6.94 -15.93
CA ASP A 155 18.13 -6.12 -15.91
C ASP A 155 17.12 -6.60 -14.85
N TYR A 156 17.25 -7.85 -14.39
CA TYR A 156 16.42 -8.45 -13.33
C TYR A 156 17.22 -8.78 -12.07
N SER A 157 18.31 -8.07 -11.86
CA SER A 157 19.22 -8.25 -10.72
C SER A 157 18.51 -8.05 -9.37
N PRO A 158 18.87 -8.82 -8.33
CA PRO A 158 18.31 -8.63 -7.00
C PRO A 158 18.60 -7.25 -6.40
N GLU A 159 19.66 -6.56 -6.82
CA GLU A 159 20.01 -5.21 -6.38
C GLU A 159 18.96 -4.18 -6.78
N ASN A 160 18.16 -4.44 -7.81
CA ASN A 160 17.06 -3.57 -8.25
C ASN A 160 16.01 -3.32 -7.14
N VAL A 161 15.85 -4.24 -6.19
CA VAL A 161 14.90 -4.04 -5.09
C VAL A 161 15.36 -2.99 -4.06
N LEU A 162 16.60 -2.51 -4.16
CA LEU A 162 17.19 -1.51 -3.24
C LEU A 162 17.63 -0.23 -3.94
N ASP A 163 17.50 -0.11 -5.25
CA ASP A 163 18.02 1.02 -6.02
C ASP A 163 17.14 2.28 -5.96
N GLY A 164 15.94 2.17 -5.37
CA GLY A 164 14.98 3.27 -5.20
C GLY A 164 14.29 3.72 -6.48
N LYS A 165 14.22 2.86 -7.50
CA LYS A 165 13.54 3.15 -8.77
C LYS A 165 12.30 2.29 -8.92
N ASP A 166 11.22 2.89 -9.42
CA ASP A 166 9.93 2.23 -9.59
C ASP A 166 9.85 1.40 -10.89
N ASP A 167 10.79 1.59 -11.82
CA ASP A 167 10.82 0.94 -13.13
C ASP A 167 11.77 -0.25 -13.21
N THR A 168 12.60 -0.48 -12.19
CA THR A 168 13.48 -1.62 -12.05
C THR A 168 12.90 -2.65 -11.07
N TYR A 169 13.19 -3.92 -11.26
CA TYR A 169 12.65 -4.98 -10.40
C TYR A 169 13.48 -6.26 -10.49
N TRP A 170 13.36 -7.10 -9.50
CA TRP A 170 13.85 -8.47 -9.54
C TRP A 170 12.72 -9.42 -9.91
N THR A 171 13.05 -10.48 -10.65
CA THR A 171 12.13 -11.58 -10.94
C THR A 171 12.85 -12.90 -11.17
N VAL A 172 12.13 -14.01 -10.97
CA VAL A 172 12.55 -15.38 -11.28
C VAL A 172 12.27 -15.75 -12.74
N ASN A 173 12.78 -16.89 -13.22
CA ASN A 173 12.51 -17.37 -14.58
C ASN A 173 11.03 -17.66 -14.83
N ASP A 174 10.64 -17.62 -16.11
CA ASP A 174 9.30 -17.98 -16.51
C ASP A 174 8.98 -19.44 -16.10
N GLY A 175 7.81 -19.63 -15.49
CA GLY A 175 7.37 -20.91 -14.95
C GLY A 175 7.81 -21.19 -13.51
N THR A 176 8.76 -20.45 -12.95
CA THR A 176 9.08 -20.49 -11.51
C THR A 176 8.02 -19.72 -10.74
N THR A 177 7.41 -20.35 -9.74
CA THR A 177 6.29 -19.78 -8.96
C THR A 177 6.70 -19.36 -7.55
N THR A 178 7.95 -19.58 -7.16
CA THR A 178 8.48 -19.21 -5.84
C THR A 178 9.82 -18.55 -6.00
N GLY A 179 10.08 -17.54 -5.16
CA GLY A 179 11.35 -16.82 -5.13
C GLY A 179 11.72 -16.41 -3.72
N LYS A 180 13.01 -16.25 -3.46
CA LYS A 180 13.53 -15.81 -2.18
C LYS A 180 14.59 -14.73 -2.40
N LEU A 181 14.48 -13.64 -1.63
CA LEU A 181 15.52 -12.63 -1.49
C LEU A 181 16.08 -12.71 -0.06
N VAL A 182 17.38 -12.56 0.07
CA VAL A 182 18.05 -12.38 1.36
C VAL A 182 18.78 -11.05 1.32
N VAL A 183 18.39 -10.15 2.22
CA VAL A 183 18.98 -8.82 2.36
C VAL A 183 19.91 -8.86 3.59
N GLU A 184 21.21 -8.67 3.36
CA GLU A 184 22.24 -8.67 4.39
C GLU A 184 22.60 -7.24 4.74
N LEU A 185 22.21 -6.79 5.95
CA LEU A 185 22.42 -5.42 6.42
C LEU A 185 23.86 -5.10 6.88
N GLY A 186 24.74 -6.13 6.94
CA GLY A 186 26.15 -6.00 7.31
C GLY A 186 26.39 -5.91 8.82
N GLU A 187 25.45 -5.41 9.59
CA GLU A 187 25.49 -5.33 11.05
C GLU A 187 24.08 -5.40 11.63
N THR A 188 23.97 -5.67 12.92
CA THR A 188 22.66 -5.68 13.60
C THR A 188 22.04 -4.27 13.54
N LYS A 189 20.88 -4.16 12.96
CA LYS A 189 20.09 -2.94 12.84
C LYS A 189 18.77 -3.07 13.60
N THR A 190 18.29 -1.94 14.09
CA THR A 190 16.92 -1.84 14.62
C THR A 190 16.08 -1.09 13.59
N PHE A 191 14.93 -1.66 13.26
CA PHE A 191 13.95 -1.05 12.37
C PHE A 191 12.52 -1.40 12.87
N ASP A 192 11.57 -0.58 12.49
CA ASP A 192 10.17 -0.70 12.90
C ASP A 192 9.22 -0.82 11.71
N VAL A 193 9.69 -0.55 10.50
CA VAL A 193 8.90 -0.63 9.27
C VAL A 193 9.65 -1.43 8.21
N VAL A 194 8.95 -2.37 7.57
CA VAL A 194 9.38 -3.01 6.32
C VAL A 194 8.40 -2.60 5.22
N SER A 195 8.91 -2.07 4.11
CA SER A 195 8.13 -1.76 2.91
C SER A 195 8.53 -2.70 1.79
N ILE A 196 7.53 -3.35 1.18
CA ILE A 196 7.71 -4.16 -0.02
C ILE A 196 6.69 -3.75 -1.08
N GLU A 197 7.09 -3.86 -2.35
CA GLU A 197 6.30 -3.43 -3.50
C GLU A 197 6.42 -4.46 -4.62
N GLU A 198 5.33 -4.70 -5.35
CA GLU A 198 5.40 -5.42 -6.61
C GLU A 198 5.75 -4.44 -7.74
N ALA A 199 6.34 -4.94 -8.82
CA ALA A 199 6.44 -4.23 -10.10
C ALA A 199 5.02 -4.09 -10.70
N ILE A 200 4.23 -3.20 -10.12
CA ILE A 200 2.78 -3.12 -10.31
C ILE A 200 2.36 -2.81 -11.74
N GLN A 201 3.24 -2.24 -12.56
CA GLN A 201 3.06 -2.04 -13.99
C GLN A 201 2.79 -3.35 -14.77
N PHE A 202 3.15 -4.50 -14.20
CA PHE A 202 2.85 -5.83 -14.74
C PHE A 202 1.67 -6.51 -14.05
N GLY A 203 0.96 -5.78 -13.21
CA GLY A 203 -0.17 -6.26 -12.42
C GLY A 203 0.26 -6.90 -11.10
N GLN A 204 -0.71 -7.14 -10.26
CA GLN A 204 -0.55 -7.79 -8.95
C GLN A 204 -0.43 -9.30 -9.16
N ARG A 205 0.71 -9.89 -8.85
CA ARG A 205 1.08 -11.27 -9.21
C ARG A 205 1.42 -12.17 -8.03
N ILE A 206 1.83 -11.56 -6.90
CA ILE A 206 2.19 -12.31 -5.70
C ILE A 206 0.92 -12.75 -4.98
N LYS A 207 0.83 -14.05 -4.67
CA LYS A 207 -0.32 -14.69 -4.05
C LYS A 207 -0.09 -15.10 -2.60
N ALA A 208 1.17 -15.13 -2.20
CA ALA A 208 1.59 -15.34 -0.83
C ALA A 208 3.01 -14.82 -0.64
N PHE A 209 3.28 -14.25 0.52
CA PHE A 209 4.61 -13.79 0.91
C PHE A 209 4.85 -14.12 2.38
N LYS A 210 6.11 -14.18 2.74
CA LYS A 210 6.58 -14.25 4.13
C LYS A 210 7.86 -13.42 4.26
N VAL A 211 7.90 -12.57 5.27
CA VAL A 211 9.08 -11.80 5.66
C VAL A 211 9.64 -12.40 6.95
N GLU A 212 10.92 -12.73 6.93
CA GLU A 212 11.63 -13.29 8.09
C GLU A 212 12.86 -12.44 8.38
N TYR A 213 13.29 -12.43 9.64
CA TYR A 213 14.53 -11.78 10.06
C TYR A 213 15.40 -12.72 10.86
N SER A 214 16.72 -12.48 10.83
CA SER A 214 17.71 -13.23 11.60
C SER A 214 18.87 -12.32 12.00
N ASN A 215 19.48 -12.59 13.16
CA ASN A 215 20.71 -11.91 13.61
C ASN A 215 21.99 -12.68 13.25
N ASP A 216 21.88 -13.93 12.82
CA ASP A 216 23.02 -14.83 12.58
C ASP A 216 22.96 -15.56 11.24
N GLY A 217 21.90 -15.32 10.44
CA GLY A 217 21.68 -15.95 9.15
C GLY A 217 21.27 -17.41 9.21
N SER A 218 21.06 -17.98 10.40
CA SER A 218 20.68 -19.38 10.61
C SER A 218 19.35 -19.56 11.37
N ASP A 219 19.10 -18.76 12.39
CA ASP A 219 17.87 -18.76 13.17
C ASP A 219 16.93 -17.66 12.63
N TRP A 220 15.94 -18.05 11.82
CA TRP A 220 15.00 -17.15 11.18
C TRP A 220 13.67 -17.10 11.92
N LYS A 221 13.19 -15.90 12.16
CA LYS A 221 11.90 -15.63 12.81
C LYS A 221 10.99 -14.88 11.84
N VAL A 222 9.73 -15.27 11.83
CA VAL A 222 8.71 -14.59 11.01
C VAL A 222 8.52 -13.17 11.55
N PHE A 223 8.62 -12.20 10.67
CA PHE A 223 8.24 -10.80 10.90
C PHE A 223 6.77 -10.60 10.54
N ASP A 224 6.40 -11.04 9.31
CA ASP A 224 5.04 -10.94 8.80
C ASP A 224 4.83 -11.91 7.64
N GLU A 225 3.58 -12.29 7.36
CA GLU A 225 3.20 -13.12 6.23
C GLU A 225 1.79 -12.79 5.77
N GLY A 226 1.52 -12.97 4.48
CA GLY A 226 0.21 -12.64 3.90
C GLY A 226 0.05 -13.15 2.47
N THR A 227 -1.03 -12.68 1.83
CA THR A 227 -1.42 -13.15 0.50
C THR A 227 -1.13 -12.14 -0.60
N THR A 228 -1.21 -10.83 -0.33
CA THR A 228 -1.09 -9.79 -1.35
C THR A 228 -0.07 -8.74 -0.94
N ILE A 229 0.67 -8.22 -1.92
CA ILE A 229 1.57 -7.07 -1.75
C ILE A 229 0.99 -5.85 -2.50
N GLY A 230 0.87 -5.96 -3.81
CA GLY A 230 0.36 -4.88 -4.67
C GLY A 230 1.36 -3.74 -4.83
N ALA A 231 0.83 -2.52 -5.03
CA ALA A 231 1.65 -1.33 -5.25
C ALA A 231 2.51 -0.98 -4.04
N LYS A 232 2.02 -1.26 -2.83
CA LYS A 232 2.78 -1.07 -1.58
C LYS A 232 2.17 -1.86 -0.44
N LEU A 233 3.02 -2.56 0.30
CA LEU A 233 2.70 -3.17 1.59
C LEU A 233 3.66 -2.60 2.64
N LEU A 234 3.10 -2.06 3.72
CA LEU A 234 3.83 -1.57 4.88
C LEU A 234 3.56 -2.48 6.07
N MET A 235 4.60 -3.15 6.55
CA MET A 235 4.55 -4.01 7.72
C MET A 235 5.23 -3.30 8.89
N THR A 236 4.59 -3.29 10.04
CA THR A 236 5.16 -2.72 11.26
C THR A 236 5.29 -3.82 12.31
N LEU A 237 6.36 -3.79 13.09
CA LEU A 237 6.40 -4.56 14.32
C LEU A 237 5.33 -3.95 15.24
N MET A 238 4.12 -4.49 15.22
CA MET A 238 3.20 -4.22 16.32
C MET A 238 3.86 -4.81 17.57
N LEU A 239 4.51 -3.98 18.37
CA LEU A 239 4.71 -4.30 19.79
C LEU A 239 3.30 -4.53 20.34
N LEU A 240 2.92 -5.80 20.40
CA LEU A 240 1.84 -6.25 21.26
C LEU A 240 2.25 -5.91 22.71
N LEU A 241 2.03 -4.65 23.09
CA LEU A 241 1.75 -4.30 24.45
C LEU A 241 0.28 -4.66 24.69
N ALA A 242 0.01 -5.98 24.68
CA ALA A 242 -1.19 -6.53 25.24
C ALA A 242 -0.82 -6.91 26.69
N GLU A 243 -1.17 -6.07 27.64
CA GLU A 243 -1.48 -6.51 28.99
C GLU A 243 -2.96 -6.86 29.10
#